data_092cbc692c302b98bd06c8b3f9b57d96
#
_entry.id   092cbc692c302b98bd06c8b3f9b57d96
#
_cell.length_a   1.000
_cell.length_b   1.000
_cell.length_c   1.000
_cell.angle_alpha   90.00
_cell.angle_beta   90.00
_cell.angle_gamma   90.00
#
_symmetry.space_group_name_H-M   'P 1'
#
loop_
_entity.id
_entity.type
_entity.pdbx_description
1 polymer ?
#
loop_
_entity_poly.entity_id
_entity_poly.type
_entity_poly.pdbx_seq_one_letter_code
_entity_poly.pdbx_strand_id
1 'polypeptide(L)'
;MATESLGGSHTVIVDGDWVEVRAIGTVDLDTVTRLHAVLERVLADHEGRAFVLADIAAMGNMTPEARRSVTEWDRHHKVTAAAISGGGFAVRTVLTLVLKAVQLLNHDSLDRVFTGDAAEARAWLLARRQQPRP
;
A
#
# COMPACT_ATOMS: atom_id res chain seq x y z
N MET A 1 4.25 1.91 18.36
CA MET A 1 3.45 1.13 17.37
C MET A 1 1.97 1.34 17.66
N ALA A 2 1.22 1.75 16.68
CA ALA A 2 -0.21 2.02 16.82
C ALA A 2 -1.01 1.23 15.81
N THR A 3 -2.14 0.69 16.22
CA THR A 3 -3.07 -0.05 15.37
C THR A 3 -4.33 0.77 15.20
N GLU A 4 -4.78 0.96 13.96
CA GLU A 4 -5.98 1.73 13.65
C GLU A 4 -6.91 0.91 12.75
N SER A 5 -8.22 1.18 12.84
CA SER A 5 -9.20 0.59 11.95
C SER A 5 -9.35 1.44 10.69
N LEU A 6 -9.41 0.78 9.53
CA LEU A 6 -9.70 1.45 8.25
C LEU A 6 -11.17 1.30 7.84
N GLY A 7 -12.02 0.85 8.76
CA GLY A 7 -13.41 0.52 8.51
C GLY A 7 -13.57 -0.97 8.22
N GLY A 8 -14.76 -1.52 8.54
CA GLY A 8 -14.99 -2.95 8.41
C GLY A 8 -13.97 -3.75 9.22
N SER A 9 -13.39 -4.76 8.57
CA SER A 9 -12.35 -5.61 9.18
C SER A 9 -10.93 -5.22 8.74
N HIS A 10 -10.78 -4.16 7.98
CA HIS A 10 -9.47 -3.68 7.54
C HIS A 10 -8.73 -3.01 8.69
N THR A 11 -7.43 -3.25 8.78
CA THR A 11 -6.59 -2.67 9.83
C THR A 11 -5.29 -2.14 9.27
N VAL A 12 -4.69 -1.19 9.98
CA VAL A 12 -3.37 -0.68 9.69
C VAL A 12 -2.57 -0.57 10.98
N ILE A 13 -1.31 -0.96 10.93
CA ILE A 13 -0.36 -0.84 12.03
C ILE A 13 0.72 0.14 11.59
N VAL A 14 0.97 1.16 12.40
CA VAL A 14 1.98 2.18 12.12
C VAL A 14 3.11 2.07 13.15
N ASP A 15 4.33 1.94 12.66
CA ASP A 15 5.54 1.88 13.49
C ASP A 15 6.62 2.76 12.86
N GLY A 16 6.68 4.03 13.29
CA GLY A 16 7.57 5.00 12.67
C GLY A 16 7.20 5.23 11.20
N ASP A 17 8.14 5.02 10.30
CA ASP A 17 7.94 5.12 8.86
C ASP A 17 7.43 3.82 8.22
N TRP A 18 7.12 2.80 9.04
CA TRP A 18 6.63 1.49 8.59
C TRP A 18 5.11 1.41 8.78
N VAL A 19 4.41 1.02 7.73
CA VAL A 19 2.95 0.91 7.72
C VAL A 19 2.55 -0.48 7.23
N GLU A 20 1.89 -1.27 8.08
CA GLU A 20 1.36 -2.57 7.68
C GLU A 20 -0.15 -2.49 7.53
N VAL A 21 -0.64 -2.87 6.37
CA VAL A 21 -2.07 -2.85 6.04
C VAL A 21 -2.56 -4.27 5.84
N ARG A 22 -3.70 -4.58 6.42
CA ARG A 22 -4.38 -5.85 6.17
C ARG A 22 -5.79 -5.57 5.68
N ALA A 23 -6.09 -6.03 4.46
CA ALA A 23 -7.39 -5.88 3.85
C ALA A 23 -8.15 -7.19 3.93
N ILE A 24 -9.40 -7.14 4.40
CA ILE A 24 -10.28 -8.31 4.54
C ILE A 24 -11.63 -7.97 3.91
N GLY A 25 -12.01 -8.71 2.86
CA GLY A 25 -13.23 -8.45 2.13
C GLY A 25 -13.12 -7.27 1.17
N THR A 26 -14.23 -6.64 0.87
CA THR A 26 -14.30 -5.54 -0.11
C THR A 26 -13.58 -4.29 0.40
N VAL A 27 -12.78 -3.70 -0.47
CA VAL A 27 -12.11 -2.42 -0.21
C VAL A 27 -12.86 -1.33 -0.97
N ASP A 28 -13.47 -0.41 -0.24
CA ASP A 28 -14.25 0.69 -0.79
C ASP A 28 -13.51 2.03 -0.69
N LEU A 29 -14.13 3.08 -1.21
CA LEU A 29 -13.54 4.42 -1.21
C LEU A 29 -13.24 4.92 0.21
N ASP A 30 -14.13 4.66 1.17
CA ASP A 30 -13.92 5.11 2.55
C ASP A 30 -12.67 4.48 3.15
N THR A 31 -12.47 3.17 2.93
CA THR A 31 -11.28 2.45 3.39
C THR A 31 -10.00 3.06 2.81
N VAL A 32 -9.99 3.29 1.50
CA VAL A 32 -8.84 3.87 0.80
C VAL A 32 -8.57 5.30 1.28
N THR A 33 -9.61 6.09 1.48
CA THR A 33 -9.46 7.47 1.98
C THR A 33 -8.83 7.48 3.37
N ARG A 34 -9.25 6.58 4.25
CA ARG A 34 -8.67 6.46 5.59
C ARG A 34 -7.20 6.02 5.54
N LEU A 35 -6.89 5.06 4.66
CA LEU A 35 -5.50 4.64 4.47
C LEU A 35 -4.63 5.78 3.97
N HIS A 36 -5.10 6.52 2.99
CA HIS A 36 -4.35 7.65 2.45
C HIS A 36 -4.09 8.72 3.52
N ALA A 37 -5.05 8.98 4.41
CA ALA A 37 -4.85 9.91 5.53
C ALA A 37 -3.73 9.43 6.46
N VAL A 38 -3.67 8.13 6.75
CA VAL A 38 -2.60 7.54 7.55
C VAL A 38 -1.26 7.70 6.85
N LEU A 39 -1.18 7.40 5.56
CA LEU A 39 0.07 7.52 4.79
C LEU A 39 0.55 8.96 4.71
N GLU A 40 -0.34 9.93 4.50
CA GLU A 40 0.02 11.34 4.47
C GLU A 40 0.60 11.79 5.81
N ARG A 41 0.02 11.34 6.92
CA ARG A 41 0.53 11.63 8.25
C ARG A 41 1.93 11.04 8.45
N VAL A 42 2.14 9.79 8.06
CA VAL A 42 3.45 9.14 8.17
C VAL A 42 4.49 9.86 7.31
N LEU A 43 4.14 10.20 6.08
CA LEU A 43 5.04 10.93 5.18
C LEU A 43 5.42 12.30 5.77
N ALA A 44 4.46 13.01 6.35
CA ALA A 44 4.71 14.31 6.98
C ALA A 44 5.62 14.19 8.20
N ASP A 45 5.43 13.15 9.01
CA ASP A 45 6.17 12.96 10.26
C ASP A 45 7.58 12.40 10.03
N HIS A 46 7.86 11.84 8.86
CA HIS A 46 9.12 11.14 8.55
C HIS A 46 9.81 11.68 7.30
N GLU A 47 9.63 12.96 7.01
CA GLU A 47 10.34 13.67 5.93
C GLU A 47 10.13 13.05 4.55
N GLY A 48 8.91 12.63 4.25
CA GLY A 48 8.57 12.02 2.98
C GLY A 48 8.92 10.55 2.87
N ARG A 49 9.19 9.89 3.99
CA ARG A 49 9.60 8.49 4.02
C ARG A 49 8.50 7.61 4.59
N ALA A 50 8.09 6.59 3.83
CA ALA A 50 7.11 5.60 4.28
C ALA A 50 7.34 4.27 3.56
N PHE A 51 7.25 3.17 4.30
CA PHE A 51 7.36 1.80 3.80
C PHE A 51 6.07 1.07 4.07
N VAL A 52 5.42 0.58 3.04
CA VAL A 52 4.09 -0.03 3.13
C VAL A 52 4.18 -1.52 2.89
N LEU A 53 3.71 -2.30 3.86
CA LEU A 53 3.55 -3.75 3.73
C LEU A 53 2.05 -4.04 3.72
N ALA A 54 1.53 -4.52 2.61
CA ALA A 54 0.11 -4.79 2.45
C ALA A 54 -0.15 -6.29 2.31
N ASP A 55 -0.96 -6.83 3.23
CA ASP A 55 -1.43 -8.22 3.17
C ASP A 55 -2.85 -8.20 2.58
N ILE A 56 -2.98 -8.76 1.39
CA ILE A 56 -4.26 -8.83 0.67
C ILE A 56 -4.76 -10.27 0.52
N ALA A 57 -4.24 -11.20 1.31
CA ALA A 57 -4.63 -12.62 1.23
C ALA A 57 -6.13 -12.82 1.40
N ALA A 58 -6.76 -12.05 2.27
CA ALA A 58 -8.20 -12.14 2.53
C ALA A 58 -9.00 -11.00 1.86
N MET A 59 -8.36 -10.19 1.00
CA MET A 59 -9.04 -9.11 0.31
C MET A 59 -9.99 -9.67 -0.77
N GLY A 60 -11.20 -9.11 -0.81
CA GLY A 60 -12.15 -9.39 -1.87
C GLY A 60 -11.97 -8.42 -3.04
N ASN A 61 -13.05 -7.80 -3.45
CA ASN A 61 -13.03 -6.85 -4.55
C ASN A 61 -12.61 -5.45 -4.08
N MET A 62 -12.03 -4.69 -4.99
CA MET A 62 -11.80 -3.25 -4.80
C MET A 62 -12.78 -2.49 -5.70
N THR A 63 -13.57 -1.58 -5.13
CA THR A 63 -14.57 -0.85 -5.90
C THR A 63 -13.90 0.05 -6.96
N PRO A 64 -14.61 0.38 -8.05
CA PRO A 64 -14.04 1.29 -9.06
C PRO A 64 -13.63 2.65 -8.50
N GLU A 65 -14.39 3.18 -7.54
CA GLU A 65 -14.11 4.46 -6.89
C GLU A 65 -12.82 4.35 -6.06
N ALA A 66 -12.63 3.24 -5.35
CA ALA A 66 -11.42 2.99 -4.58
C ALA A 66 -10.20 2.91 -5.51
N ARG A 67 -10.30 2.21 -6.63
CA ARG A 67 -9.21 2.11 -7.61
C ARG A 67 -8.83 3.47 -8.17
N ARG A 68 -9.82 4.30 -8.53
CA ARG A 68 -9.55 5.65 -9.03
C ARG A 68 -8.88 6.51 -7.97
N SER A 69 -9.31 6.39 -6.72
CA SER A 69 -8.71 7.12 -5.61
C SER A 69 -7.25 6.76 -5.41
N VAL A 70 -6.90 5.47 -5.49
CA VAL A 70 -5.50 5.02 -5.40
C VAL A 70 -4.67 5.64 -6.51
N THR A 71 -5.14 5.59 -7.75
CA THR A 71 -4.43 6.16 -8.90
C THR A 71 -4.24 7.67 -8.75
N GLU A 72 -5.28 8.37 -8.34
CA GLU A 72 -5.23 9.83 -8.17
C GLU A 72 -4.30 10.25 -7.03
N TRP A 73 -4.36 9.53 -5.91
CA TRP A 73 -3.50 9.82 -4.77
C TRP A 73 -2.02 9.63 -5.13
N ASP A 74 -1.69 8.54 -5.83
CA ASP A 74 -0.33 8.23 -6.21
C ASP A 74 0.26 9.23 -7.22
N ARG A 75 -0.57 10.02 -7.89
CA ARG A 75 -0.10 11.11 -8.75
C ARG A 75 0.57 12.23 -7.95
N HIS A 76 0.12 12.44 -6.71
CA HIS A 76 0.54 13.59 -5.89
C HIS A 76 1.33 13.18 -4.66
N HIS A 77 1.40 11.88 -4.37
CA HIS A 77 2.06 11.36 -3.18
C HIS A 77 2.88 10.14 -3.56
N LYS A 78 4.02 9.97 -2.94
CA LYS A 78 4.90 8.84 -3.21
C LYS A 78 5.37 8.21 -1.91
N VAL A 79 5.09 6.91 -1.73
CA VAL A 79 5.72 6.13 -0.67
C VAL A 79 7.11 5.70 -1.13
N THR A 80 8.01 5.47 -0.18
CA THR A 80 9.40 5.10 -0.50
C THR A 80 9.46 3.73 -1.16
N ALA A 81 8.75 2.75 -0.60
CA ALA A 81 8.64 1.41 -1.15
C ALA A 81 7.38 0.72 -0.63
N ALA A 82 6.87 -0.23 -1.38
CA ALA A 82 5.70 -1.01 -0.99
C ALA A 82 5.86 -2.47 -1.38
N ALA A 83 5.51 -3.38 -0.49
CA ALA A 83 5.46 -4.81 -0.75
C ALA A 83 4.04 -5.30 -0.51
N ILE A 84 3.50 -6.04 -1.45
CA ILE A 84 2.12 -6.53 -1.42
C ILE A 84 2.15 -8.04 -1.50
N SER A 85 1.53 -8.72 -0.55
CA SER A 85 1.53 -10.18 -0.48
C SER A 85 0.11 -10.75 -0.46
N GLY A 86 -0.04 -11.94 -1.00
CA GLY A 86 -1.29 -12.69 -1.02
C GLY A 86 -2.19 -12.29 -2.18
N GLY A 87 -3.48 -12.54 -2.00
CA GLY A 87 -4.50 -12.29 -3.02
C GLY A 87 -4.61 -13.38 -4.06
N GLY A 88 -5.83 -13.57 -4.58
CA GLY A 88 -6.08 -14.48 -5.70
C GLY A 88 -5.65 -13.85 -7.03
N PHE A 89 -5.66 -14.66 -8.08
CA PHE A 89 -5.24 -14.22 -9.41
C PHE A 89 -6.00 -12.97 -9.88
N ALA A 90 -7.32 -12.94 -9.70
CA ALA A 90 -8.13 -11.81 -10.16
C ALA A 90 -7.78 -10.51 -9.43
N VAL A 91 -7.60 -10.58 -8.11
CA VAL A 91 -7.23 -9.42 -7.29
C VAL A 91 -5.85 -8.91 -7.68
N ARG A 92 -4.88 -9.79 -7.84
CA ARG A 92 -3.51 -9.43 -8.24
C ARG A 92 -3.48 -8.79 -9.62
N THR A 93 -4.31 -9.29 -10.54
CA THR A 93 -4.42 -8.73 -11.88
C THR A 93 -4.94 -7.29 -11.84
N VAL A 94 -5.99 -7.03 -11.06
CA VAL A 94 -6.55 -5.68 -10.91
C VAL A 94 -5.52 -4.73 -10.32
N LEU A 95 -4.84 -5.15 -9.25
CA LEU A 95 -3.81 -4.31 -8.62
C LEU A 95 -2.63 -4.04 -9.54
N THR A 96 -2.21 -5.03 -10.32
CA THR A 96 -1.15 -4.85 -11.31
C THR A 96 -1.54 -3.79 -12.34
N LEU A 97 -2.78 -3.81 -12.82
CA LEU A 97 -3.28 -2.81 -13.77
C LEU A 97 -3.30 -1.42 -13.15
N VAL A 98 -3.75 -1.29 -11.90
CA VAL A 98 -3.75 -0.01 -11.18
C VAL A 98 -2.33 0.54 -11.05
N LEU A 99 -1.38 -0.29 -10.66
CA LEU A 99 0.01 0.14 -10.49
C LEU A 99 0.67 0.50 -11.82
N LYS A 100 0.36 -0.20 -12.90
CA LYS A 100 0.85 0.17 -14.24
C LYS A 100 0.31 1.53 -14.67
N ALA A 101 -0.96 1.81 -14.40
CA ALA A 101 -1.55 3.11 -14.68
C ALA A 101 -0.83 4.22 -13.90
N VAL A 102 -0.53 3.99 -12.63
CA VAL A 102 0.23 4.93 -11.79
C VAL A 102 1.61 5.18 -12.37
N GLN A 103 2.33 4.14 -12.79
CA GLN A 103 3.67 4.27 -13.38
C GLN A 103 3.64 5.09 -14.67
N LEU A 104 2.63 4.87 -15.53
CA LEU A 104 2.49 5.64 -16.77
C LEU A 104 2.25 7.12 -16.53
N LEU A 105 1.53 7.44 -15.43
CA LEU A 105 1.21 8.83 -15.10
C LEU A 105 2.34 9.56 -14.39
N ASN A 106 3.15 8.86 -13.61
CA ASN A 106 4.14 9.49 -12.73
C ASN A 106 5.58 9.46 -13.27
N HIS A 107 5.89 8.69 -14.28
CA HIS A 107 7.24 8.54 -14.86
C HIS A 107 8.32 8.09 -13.88
N ASP A 108 8.09 8.15 -12.58
CA ASP A 108 9.02 7.66 -11.56
C ASP A 108 8.79 6.18 -11.32
N SER A 109 9.87 5.42 -11.27
CA SER A 109 9.76 4.02 -10.91
C SER A 109 9.33 3.90 -9.46
N LEU A 110 8.14 3.36 -9.25
CA LEU A 110 7.69 3.03 -7.90
C LEU A 110 8.39 1.75 -7.46
N ASP A 111 9.01 1.81 -6.29
CA ASP A 111 9.71 0.66 -5.73
C ASP A 111 8.66 -0.26 -5.07
N ARG A 112 8.13 -1.19 -5.87
CA ARG A 112 7.04 -2.07 -5.44
C ARG A 112 7.28 -3.50 -5.88
N VAL A 113 6.82 -4.44 -5.06
CA VAL A 113 6.88 -5.87 -5.36
C VAL A 113 5.56 -6.54 -4.99
N PHE A 114 5.16 -7.50 -5.82
CA PHE A 114 4.06 -8.43 -5.52
C PHE A 114 4.65 -9.81 -5.29
N THR A 115 4.23 -10.48 -4.21
CA THR A 115 4.66 -11.84 -3.91
C THR A 115 3.50 -12.63 -3.31
N GLY A 116 3.52 -13.95 -3.50
CA GLY A 116 2.55 -14.83 -2.86
C GLY A 116 2.88 -15.12 -1.40
N ASP A 117 4.05 -14.72 -0.91
CA ASP A 117 4.55 -15.07 0.42
C ASP A 117 4.73 -13.80 1.26
N ALA A 118 4.01 -13.74 2.39
CA ALA A 118 4.09 -12.60 3.30
C ALA A 118 5.48 -12.42 3.91
N ALA A 119 6.17 -13.51 4.21
CA ALA A 119 7.53 -13.44 4.76
C ALA A 119 8.51 -12.87 3.74
N GLU A 120 8.39 -13.26 2.48
CA GLU A 120 9.20 -12.73 1.39
C GLU A 120 8.95 -11.24 1.17
N ALA A 121 7.68 -10.81 1.20
CA ALA A 121 7.32 -9.41 1.07
C ALA A 121 7.94 -8.58 2.19
N ARG A 122 7.84 -9.06 3.42
CA ARG A 122 8.42 -8.39 4.59
C ARG A 122 9.94 -8.26 4.48
N ALA A 123 10.61 -9.36 4.10
CA ALA A 123 12.07 -9.36 3.98
C ALA A 123 12.54 -8.38 2.89
N TRP A 124 11.84 -8.34 1.76
CA TRP A 124 12.16 -7.41 0.68
C TRP A 124 12.02 -5.95 1.15
N LEU A 125 10.91 -5.65 1.84
CA LEU A 125 10.64 -4.28 2.29
C LEU A 125 11.62 -3.84 3.39
N LEU A 126 11.97 -4.76 4.31
CA LEU A 126 12.98 -4.47 5.34
C LEU A 126 14.33 -4.14 4.72
N ALA A 127 14.73 -4.87 3.67
CA ALA A 127 15.97 -4.59 2.97
C ALA A 127 15.96 -3.18 2.35
N ARG A 128 14.81 -2.76 1.79
CA ARG A 128 14.65 -1.40 1.25
C ARG A 128 14.72 -0.34 2.33
N ARG A 129 14.12 -0.59 3.49
CA ARG A 129 14.13 0.34 4.62
C ARG A 129 15.54 0.60 5.14
N GLN A 130 16.41 -0.40 5.06
CA GLN A 130 17.78 -0.33 5.56
C GLN A 130 18.75 0.32 4.56
N GLN A 131 18.33 0.55 3.32
CA GLN A 131 19.17 1.21 2.34
C GLN A 131 19.36 2.69 2.71
N PRO A 132 20.60 3.22 2.57
CA PRO A 132 20.83 4.63 2.83
C PRO A 132 20.05 5.48 1.82
N ARG A 133 19.60 6.66 2.26
CA ARG A 133 18.99 7.64 1.37
C ARG A 133 20.00 8.08 0.31
N PRO A 134 19.56 8.14 -0.96
CA PRO A 134 20.43 8.71 -2.01
C PRO A 134 20.69 10.20 -1.80
#